data_91fdfb19051c0a2a802700ce62c6d720
#
_entry.id   91fdfb19051c0a2a802700ce62c6d720
#
_cell.length_a   1.000
_cell.length_b   1.000
_cell.length_c   1.000
_cell.angle_alpha   90.00
_cell.angle_beta   90.00
_cell.angle_gamma   90.00
#
_symmetry.space_group_name_H-M   'P 1'
#
loop_
_entity.id
_entity.type
_entity.pdbx_description
1 polymer ?
#
loop_
_entity_poly.entity_id
_entity_poly.type
_entity_poly.pdbx_seq_one_letter_code
_entity_poly.pdbx_strand_id
1 'polypeptide(L)'
;PIPKVMRWGDGDATFVRPAHKLTMLHGAEVVPGSVLDIQSGRTTKGHRFMSRGDIDIASAEAYEPTLLAEGKVIPDFAKRRANIEKQLVTEAGRLNASLGQYADLLDEVTALVEHPTVYVGEFEAEFLSVPQECLILTMRANQKYFPLFAADGKLLNSFLIVSNMQLEDPSNIIAGNQRVVRPSVGCAFLLRAGHQGGSHHSRGQARYGGLSQQARLAW
;
A
#
# COMPACT_ATOMS: atom_id res chain seq x y z
N PRO A 1 -9.14 20.71 -6.36
CA PRO A 1 -10.44 20.03 -6.45
C PRO A 1 -10.26 18.54 -6.21
N ILE A 2 -11.11 17.95 -5.36
CA ILE A 2 -11.10 16.51 -5.08
C ILE A 2 -11.99 15.83 -6.13
N PRO A 3 -11.48 14.89 -6.95
CA PRO A 3 -12.24 14.32 -8.07
C PRO A 3 -13.46 13.50 -7.61
N LYS A 4 -13.40 12.90 -6.44
CA LYS A 4 -14.47 12.08 -5.88
C LYS A 4 -14.52 12.23 -4.36
N VAL A 5 -15.68 12.59 -3.86
CA VAL A 5 -15.99 12.71 -2.44
C VAL A 5 -17.10 11.75 -2.05
N MET A 6 -17.16 11.40 -0.77
CA MET A 6 -18.26 10.65 -0.18
C MET A 6 -18.88 11.43 0.99
N ARG A 7 -20.15 11.22 1.22
CA ARG A 7 -20.87 11.65 2.42
C ARG A 7 -20.98 10.45 3.37
N TRP A 8 -20.97 10.69 4.66
CA TRP A 8 -21.14 9.64 5.68
C TRP A 8 -22.02 10.14 6.82
N GLY A 9 -22.59 9.19 7.57
CA GLY A 9 -23.49 9.48 8.69
C GLY A 9 -24.74 10.24 8.24
N ASP A 10 -25.33 11.00 9.13
CA ASP A 10 -26.57 11.77 8.91
C ASP A 10 -26.30 13.24 8.56
N GLY A 11 -25.05 13.69 8.59
CA GLY A 11 -24.63 15.06 8.25
C GLY A 11 -24.45 15.29 6.74
N ASP A 12 -24.17 16.52 6.36
CA ASP A 12 -23.92 16.94 4.97
C ASP A 12 -22.43 17.06 4.62
N ALA A 13 -21.55 16.79 5.59
CA ALA A 13 -20.11 16.84 5.37
C ALA A 13 -19.66 15.83 4.31
N THR A 14 -18.83 16.29 3.38
CA THR A 14 -18.27 15.47 2.29
C THR A 14 -16.76 15.59 2.24
N PHE A 15 -16.06 14.47 2.11
CA PHE A 15 -14.61 14.43 1.97
C PHE A 15 -14.18 13.16 1.22
N VAL A 16 -12.88 12.99 0.99
CA VAL A 16 -12.33 11.80 0.29
C VAL A 16 -12.61 10.51 1.09
N ARG A 17 -12.54 10.59 2.40
CA ARG A 17 -12.80 9.50 3.35
C ARG A 17 -13.54 10.04 4.57
N PRO A 18 -14.32 9.20 5.28
CA PRO A 18 -14.91 9.61 6.55
C PRO A 18 -13.85 10.06 7.56
N ALA A 19 -14.05 11.24 8.12
CA ALA A 19 -13.26 11.73 9.24
C ALA A 19 -14.01 11.44 10.55
N HIS A 20 -13.29 11.03 11.61
CA HIS A 20 -13.89 10.63 12.87
C HIS A 20 -13.41 11.46 14.06
N LYS A 21 -12.23 12.04 13.96
CA LYS A 21 -11.60 12.84 15.02
C LYS A 21 -10.96 14.08 14.41
N LEU A 22 -10.95 15.15 15.17
CA LEU A 22 -10.26 16.38 14.85
C LEU A 22 -9.40 16.77 16.04
N THR A 23 -8.09 16.68 15.91
CA THR A 23 -7.13 17.13 16.94
C THR A 23 -6.63 18.50 16.57
N MET A 24 -6.91 19.49 17.43
CA MET A 24 -6.43 20.87 17.27
C MET A 24 -5.84 21.34 18.58
N LEU A 25 -4.52 21.43 18.65
CA LEU A 25 -3.79 21.83 19.86
C LEU A 25 -2.84 22.99 19.57
N HIS A 26 -2.76 23.90 20.53
CA HIS A 26 -1.71 24.90 20.64
C HIS A 26 -1.01 24.72 21.98
N GLY A 27 0.23 24.24 21.97
CA GLY A 27 0.84 23.72 23.19
C GLY A 27 -0.02 22.64 23.82
N ALA A 28 -0.42 22.78 25.07
CA ALA A 28 -1.27 21.82 25.79
C ALA A 28 -2.77 22.16 25.71
N GLU A 29 -3.17 23.27 25.09
CA GLU A 29 -4.56 23.71 25.06
C GLU A 29 -5.27 23.27 23.76
N VAL A 30 -6.52 22.87 23.89
CA VAL A 30 -7.38 22.56 22.74
C VAL A 30 -7.85 23.88 22.12
N VAL A 31 -7.55 24.10 20.85
CA VAL A 31 -8.09 25.22 20.08
C VAL A 31 -9.54 24.90 19.71
N PRO A 32 -10.52 25.69 20.15
CA PRO A 32 -11.92 25.43 19.83
C PRO A 32 -12.21 25.66 18.35
N GLY A 33 -12.96 24.74 17.74
CA GLY A 33 -13.35 24.83 16.34
C GLY A 33 -14.01 23.55 15.86
N SER A 34 -14.49 23.57 14.61
CA SER A 34 -15.05 22.37 13.96
C SER A 34 -14.66 22.31 12.49
N VAL A 35 -14.42 21.10 12.02
CA VAL A 35 -14.16 20.80 10.60
C VAL A 35 -14.93 19.52 10.23
N LEU A 36 -15.65 19.52 9.12
CA LEU A 36 -16.46 18.39 8.67
C LEU A 36 -17.48 17.91 9.72
N ASP A 37 -18.09 18.86 10.44
CA ASP A 37 -19.03 18.65 11.55
C ASP A 37 -18.43 17.94 12.77
N ILE A 38 -17.10 17.85 12.85
CA ILE A 38 -16.39 17.25 13.99
C ILE A 38 -15.80 18.37 14.83
N GLN A 39 -16.14 18.36 16.12
CA GLN A 39 -15.58 19.30 17.10
C GLN A 39 -14.12 18.96 17.38
N SER A 40 -13.32 20.01 17.55
CA SER A 40 -11.92 19.88 17.96
C SER A 40 -11.78 19.27 19.36
N GLY A 41 -10.72 18.51 19.55
CA GLY A 41 -10.35 17.88 20.80
C GLY A 41 -8.86 17.56 20.84
N ARG A 42 -8.47 16.74 21.79
CA ARG A 42 -7.10 16.22 21.93
C ARG A 42 -6.98 14.72 21.64
N THR A 43 -8.11 14.06 21.41
CA THR A 43 -8.16 12.62 21.26
C THR A 43 -8.03 12.22 19.79
N THR A 44 -7.20 11.25 19.49
CA THR A 44 -7.06 10.66 18.17
C THR A 44 -7.11 9.13 18.24
N LYS A 45 -6.93 8.46 17.10
CA LYS A 45 -6.77 7.02 17.01
C LYS A 45 -5.44 6.69 16.36
N GLY A 46 -4.87 5.56 16.76
CA GLY A 46 -3.70 5.00 16.11
C GLY A 46 -4.05 4.01 15.01
N HIS A 47 -3.09 3.18 14.67
CA HIS A 47 -3.21 2.13 13.68
C HIS A 47 -4.33 1.16 14.03
N ARG A 48 -5.20 0.88 13.06
CA ARG A 48 -6.46 0.16 13.27
C ARG A 48 -6.31 -1.21 13.95
N PHE A 49 -5.24 -1.93 13.66
CA PHE A 49 -5.03 -3.30 14.15
C PHE A 49 -3.95 -3.42 15.22
N MET A 50 -3.05 -2.44 15.33
CA MET A 50 -1.88 -2.48 16.21
C MET A 50 -2.03 -1.57 17.42
N SER A 51 -2.96 -0.62 17.40
CA SER A 51 -3.28 0.27 18.50
C SER A 51 -4.64 -0.05 19.09
N ARG A 52 -4.86 0.32 20.34
CA ARG A 52 -6.11 0.07 21.05
C ARG A 52 -6.74 1.36 21.53
N GLY A 53 -8.04 1.52 21.22
CA GLY A 53 -8.84 2.61 21.77
C GLY A 53 -8.47 4.00 21.24
N ASP A 54 -8.89 4.98 22.02
CA ASP A 54 -8.60 6.38 21.79
C ASP A 54 -7.27 6.73 22.48
N ILE A 55 -6.52 7.64 21.89
CA ILE A 55 -5.22 8.12 22.37
C ILE A 55 -5.34 9.60 22.68
N ASP A 56 -5.03 9.99 23.91
CA ASP A 56 -5.00 11.39 24.31
C ASP A 56 -3.65 12.01 24.03
N ILE A 57 -3.65 13.13 23.32
CA ILE A 57 -2.46 13.90 23.01
C ILE A 57 -2.32 15.02 24.05
N ALA A 58 -1.27 14.94 24.87
CA ALA A 58 -1.06 15.87 25.97
C ALA A 58 -0.76 17.30 25.50
N SER A 59 0.02 17.43 24.42
CA SER A 59 0.37 18.72 23.80
C SER A 59 0.67 18.53 22.30
N ALA A 60 0.76 19.63 21.58
CA ALA A 60 1.14 19.60 20.16
C ALA A 60 2.50 18.92 19.94
N GLU A 61 3.47 19.16 20.80
CA GLU A 61 4.82 18.58 20.75
C GLU A 61 4.81 17.08 21.05
N ALA A 62 3.83 16.61 21.84
CA ALA A 62 3.68 15.20 22.19
C ALA A 62 3.01 14.38 21.07
N TYR A 63 2.48 15.01 20.03
CA TYR A 63 1.71 14.34 18.99
C TYR A 63 2.50 13.19 18.31
N GLU A 64 3.66 13.50 17.75
CA GLU A 64 4.48 12.51 17.05
C GLU A 64 4.97 11.40 17.99
N PRO A 65 5.63 11.66 19.13
CA PRO A 65 6.11 10.60 20.00
C PRO A 65 4.99 9.72 20.57
N THR A 66 3.83 10.28 20.87
CA THR A 66 2.67 9.50 21.35
C THR A 66 2.14 8.58 20.23
N LEU A 67 2.00 9.08 19.00
CA LEU A 67 1.56 8.25 17.88
C LEU A 67 2.57 7.15 17.53
N LEU A 68 3.86 7.41 17.65
CA LEU A 68 4.87 6.37 17.46
C LEU A 68 4.78 5.28 18.54
N ALA A 69 4.68 5.67 19.80
CA ALA A 69 4.73 4.74 20.94
C ALA A 69 3.42 3.95 21.10
N GLU A 70 2.29 4.64 21.15
CA GLU A 70 0.97 4.08 21.46
C GLU A 70 0.15 3.84 20.20
N GLY A 71 0.20 4.78 19.27
CA GLY A 71 -0.58 4.74 18.03
C GLY A 71 -0.05 3.75 17.00
N LYS A 72 1.20 3.37 17.07
CA LYS A 72 1.86 2.55 16.03
C LYS A 72 1.71 3.18 14.63
N VAL A 73 1.90 4.49 14.56
CA VAL A 73 1.83 5.30 13.35
C VAL A 73 3.08 6.18 13.27
N ILE A 74 3.70 6.26 12.11
CA ILE A 74 4.75 7.23 11.80
C ILE A 74 4.06 8.41 11.10
N PRO A 75 3.70 9.51 11.82
CA PRO A 75 2.89 10.57 11.26
C PRO A 75 3.65 11.44 10.24
N ASP A 76 4.94 11.63 10.44
CA ASP A 76 5.79 12.42 9.54
C ASP A 76 6.05 11.65 8.24
N PHE A 77 5.65 12.26 7.12
CA PHE A 77 5.79 11.66 5.78
C PHE A 77 7.26 11.40 5.40
N ALA A 78 8.15 12.36 5.67
CA ALA A 78 9.55 12.24 5.29
C ALA A 78 10.25 11.14 6.12
N LYS A 79 9.97 11.06 7.42
CA LYS A 79 10.49 10.00 8.30
C LYS A 79 9.95 8.62 7.88
N ARG A 80 8.67 8.54 7.54
CA ARG A 80 8.04 7.29 7.08
C ARG A 80 8.63 6.85 5.74
N ARG A 81 8.80 7.78 4.79
CA ARG A 81 9.46 7.54 3.50
C ARG A 81 10.87 7.00 3.68
N ALA A 82 11.68 7.67 4.49
CA ALA A 82 13.05 7.24 4.77
C ALA A 82 13.11 5.86 5.44
N ASN A 83 12.15 5.56 6.33
CA ASN A 83 12.03 4.25 6.96
C ASN A 83 11.74 3.15 5.93
N ILE A 84 10.79 3.36 5.00
CA ILE A 84 10.47 2.43 3.92
C ILE A 84 11.69 2.23 3.02
N GLU A 85 12.30 3.30 2.58
CA GLU A 85 13.47 3.27 1.68
C GLU A 85 14.63 2.47 2.28
N LYS A 86 14.93 2.71 3.57
CA LYS A 86 15.95 1.96 4.30
C LYS A 86 15.66 0.46 4.31
N GLN A 87 14.40 0.06 4.56
CA GLN A 87 14.01 -1.34 4.55
C GLN A 87 14.13 -1.96 3.14
N LEU A 88 13.65 -1.24 2.10
CA LEU A 88 13.73 -1.69 0.71
C LEU A 88 15.18 -1.94 0.28
N VAL A 89 16.07 -0.98 0.55
CA VAL A 89 17.49 -1.08 0.20
C VAL A 89 18.16 -2.23 0.98
N THR A 90 17.81 -2.41 2.24
CA THR A 90 18.35 -3.50 3.06
C THR A 90 17.94 -4.87 2.51
N GLU A 91 16.65 -5.06 2.18
CA GLU A 91 16.16 -6.34 1.66
C GLU A 91 16.68 -6.61 0.23
N ALA A 92 16.73 -5.59 -0.62
CA ALA A 92 17.35 -5.72 -1.95
C ALA A 92 18.83 -6.12 -1.84
N GLY A 93 19.59 -5.50 -0.93
CA GLY A 93 20.99 -5.84 -0.67
C GLY A 93 21.20 -7.27 -0.19
N ARG A 94 20.31 -7.79 0.69
CA ARG A 94 20.34 -9.19 1.14
C ARG A 94 20.17 -10.18 -0.01
N LEU A 95 19.42 -9.79 -1.06
CA LEU A 95 19.17 -10.61 -2.23
C LEU A 95 20.17 -10.34 -3.37
N ASN A 96 21.19 -9.52 -3.15
CA ASN A 96 22.13 -9.05 -4.17
C ASN A 96 21.40 -8.48 -5.42
N ALA A 97 20.29 -7.76 -5.18
CA ALA A 97 19.38 -7.24 -6.19
C ALA A 97 19.36 -5.71 -6.19
N SER A 98 18.91 -5.13 -7.30
CA SER A 98 18.65 -3.70 -7.47
C SER A 98 17.16 -3.41 -7.52
N LEU A 99 16.74 -2.25 -7.00
CA LEU A 99 15.35 -1.75 -7.05
C LEU A 99 15.02 -1.04 -8.38
N GLY A 100 16.01 -0.74 -9.21
CA GLY A 100 15.83 0.10 -10.40
C GLY A 100 15.32 1.51 -10.05
N GLN A 101 14.41 2.05 -10.87
CA GLN A 101 13.77 3.34 -10.58
C GLN A 101 12.53 3.11 -9.73
N TYR A 102 12.54 3.59 -8.50
CA TYR A 102 11.47 3.32 -7.52
C TYR A 102 10.92 4.56 -6.80
N ALA A 103 11.49 5.74 -7.04
CA ALA A 103 11.17 6.94 -6.26
C ALA A 103 9.67 7.30 -6.28
N ASP A 104 9.04 7.31 -7.46
CA ASP A 104 7.62 7.65 -7.61
C ASP A 104 6.73 6.62 -6.87
N LEU A 105 7.05 5.34 -7.00
CA LEU A 105 6.33 4.28 -6.30
C LEU A 105 6.53 4.36 -4.79
N LEU A 106 7.73 4.73 -4.34
CA LEU A 106 8.03 4.94 -2.92
C LEU A 106 7.16 6.06 -2.33
N ASP A 107 7.03 7.18 -3.03
CA ASP A 107 6.20 8.31 -2.60
C ASP A 107 4.73 7.91 -2.51
N GLU A 108 4.22 7.18 -3.53
CA GLU A 108 2.85 6.67 -3.53
C GLU A 108 2.61 5.70 -2.37
N VAL A 109 3.49 4.71 -2.17
CA VAL A 109 3.37 3.72 -1.09
C VAL A 109 3.49 4.38 0.28
N THR A 110 4.36 5.39 0.43
CA THR A 110 4.48 6.15 1.66
C THR A 110 3.16 6.82 2.06
N ALA A 111 2.37 7.28 1.09
CA ALA A 111 1.05 7.86 1.36
C ALA A 111 -0.02 6.82 1.73
N LEU A 112 0.20 5.53 1.45
CA LEU A 112 -0.76 4.46 1.67
C LEU A 112 -0.59 3.73 3.00
N VAL A 113 0.58 3.80 3.63
CA VAL A 113 0.89 3.04 4.85
C VAL A 113 1.20 3.95 6.03
N GLU A 114 0.90 3.48 7.23
CA GLU A 114 1.11 4.21 8.51
C GLU A 114 2.25 3.58 9.34
N HIS A 115 2.38 2.25 9.27
CA HIS A 115 3.38 1.45 9.98
C HIS A 115 4.05 0.45 9.03
N PRO A 116 4.99 0.94 8.20
CA PRO A 116 5.55 0.15 7.11
C PRO A 116 6.46 -0.98 7.58
N THR A 117 6.25 -2.16 7.01
CA THR A 117 7.16 -3.32 7.12
C THR A 117 7.34 -3.92 5.73
N VAL A 118 8.58 -4.16 5.33
CA VAL A 118 8.93 -4.73 4.03
C VAL A 118 9.05 -6.25 4.13
N TYR A 119 8.41 -6.95 3.19
CA TYR A 119 8.50 -8.39 3.04
C TYR A 119 8.96 -8.76 1.62
N VAL A 120 9.62 -9.90 1.50
CA VAL A 120 10.03 -10.47 0.20
C VAL A 120 8.93 -11.41 -0.28
N GLY A 121 8.49 -11.22 -1.52
CA GLY A 121 7.61 -12.15 -2.24
C GLY A 121 8.33 -12.74 -3.44
N GLU A 122 7.87 -13.89 -3.90
CA GLU A 122 8.38 -14.56 -5.09
C GLU A 122 7.22 -15.02 -5.96
N PHE A 123 7.46 -15.14 -7.26
CA PHE A 123 6.56 -15.78 -8.20
C PHE A 123 7.29 -16.87 -8.99
N GLU A 124 6.56 -17.73 -9.65
CA GLU A 124 7.14 -18.83 -10.42
C GLU A 124 8.05 -18.33 -11.53
N ALA A 125 9.27 -18.87 -11.61
CA ALA A 125 10.29 -18.45 -12.57
C ALA A 125 9.84 -18.59 -14.04
N GLU A 126 8.86 -19.46 -14.33
CA GLU A 126 8.27 -19.63 -15.66
C GLU A 126 7.66 -18.34 -16.22
N PHE A 127 7.15 -17.46 -15.34
CA PHE A 127 6.58 -16.17 -15.74
C PHE A 127 7.63 -15.17 -16.24
N LEU A 128 8.92 -15.38 -15.98
CA LEU A 128 9.99 -14.57 -16.56
C LEU A 128 10.10 -14.74 -18.10
N SER A 129 9.41 -15.73 -18.70
CA SER A 129 9.27 -15.85 -20.15
C SER A 129 8.36 -14.77 -20.77
N VAL A 130 7.54 -14.09 -19.96
CA VAL A 130 6.74 -12.92 -20.37
C VAL A 130 7.66 -11.70 -20.47
N PRO A 131 7.42 -10.75 -21.39
CA PRO A 131 8.19 -9.52 -21.45
C PRO A 131 8.21 -8.82 -20.07
N GLN A 132 9.41 -8.52 -19.59
CA GLN A 132 9.59 -7.98 -18.24
C GLN A 132 8.85 -6.66 -18.01
N GLU A 133 8.65 -5.87 -19.06
CA GLU A 133 7.91 -4.61 -19.01
C GLU A 133 6.46 -4.80 -18.58
N CYS A 134 5.83 -5.88 -19.04
CA CYS A 134 4.45 -6.23 -18.66
C CYS A 134 4.38 -6.64 -17.19
N LEU A 135 5.35 -7.41 -16.70
CA LEU A 135 5.44 -7.83 -15.31
C LEU A 135 5.69 -6.64 -14.40
N ILE A 136 6.65 -5.78 -14.75
CA ILE A 136 7.00 -4.56 -14.02
C ILE A 136 5.77 -3.64 -13.92
N LEU A 137 5.09 -3.39 -15.04
CA LEU A 137 3.91 -2.55 -15.06
C LEU A 137 2.82 -3.09 -14.14
N THR A 138 2.53 -4.38 -14.21
CA THR A 138 1.51 -5.04 -13.39
C THR A 138 1.86 -4.94 -11.90
N MET A 139 3.09 -5.25 -11.53
CA MET A 139 3.55 -5.17 -10.14
C MET A 139 3.46 -3.74 -9.61
N ARG A 140 3.97 -2.75 -10.34
CA ARG A 140 4.01 -1.36 -9.88
C ARG A 140 2.66 -0.68 -9.91
N ALA A 141 1.94 -0.74 -11.03
CA ALA A 141 0.71 0.02 -11.21
C ALA A 141 -0.46 -0.56 -10.43
N ASN A 142 -0.61 -1.89 -10.42
CA ASN A 142 -1.78 -2.55 -9.86
C ASN A 142 -1.59 -2.95 -8.39
N GLN A 143 -0.40 -3.47 -8.05
CA GLN A 143 -0.16 -4.09 -6.75
C GLN A 143 0.75 -3.25 -5.83
N LYS A 144 1.40 -2.21 -6.35
CA LYS A 144 2.35 -1.37 -5.61
C LYS A 144 3.55 -2.17 -5.05
N TYR A 145 3.97 -3.21 -5.77
CA TYR A 145 5.15 -4.00 -5.46
C TYR A 145 6.39 -3.42 -6.11
N PHE A 146 7.52 -3.59 -5.45
CA PHE A 146 8.83 -3.17 -5.92
C PHE A 146 9.52 -4.35 -6.60
N PRO A 147 9.62 -4.35 -7.95
CA PRO A 147 10.33 -5.39 -8.67
C PRO A 147 11.82 -5.34 -8.35
N LEU A 148 12.47 -6.50 -8.34
CA LEU A 148 13.89 -6.63 -8.11
C LEU A 148 14.60 -7.05 -9.40
N PHE A 149 15.81 -6.50 -9.58
CA PHE A 149 16.61 -6.71 -10.78
C PHE A 149 17.98 -7.28 -10.43
N ALA A 150 18.49 -8.19 -11.26
CA ALA A 150 19.85 -8.65 -11.21
C ALA A 150 20.85 -7.56 -11.66
N ALA A 151 22.14 -7.81 -11.47
CA ALA A 151 23.20 -6.87 -11.84
C ALA A 151 23.25 -6.58 -13.36
N ASP A 152 22.76 -7.50 -14.20
CA ASP A 152 22.63 -7.33 -15.65
C ASP A 152 21.34 -6.61 -16.07
N GLY A 153 20.54 -6.13 -15.12
CA GLY A 153 19.28 -5.41 -15.34
C GLY A 153 18.08 -6.29 -15.67
N LYS A 154 18.21 -7.61 -15.62
CA LYS A 154 17.08 -8.53 -15.81
C LYS A 154 16.22 -8.59 -14.57
N LEU A 155 14.91 -8.68 -14.78
CA LEU A 155 13.93 -8.88 -13.72
C LEU A 155 14.17 -10.23 -13.02
N LEU A 156 14.20 -10.20 -11.69
CA LEU A 156 14.18 -11.40 -10.86
C LEU A 156 12.74 -11.87 -10.63
N ASN A 157 12.57 -13.13 -10.27
CA ASN A 157 11.27 -13.65 -9.84
C ASN A 157 10.92 -13.29 -8.39
N SER A 158 11.65 -12.34 -7.81
CA SER A 158 11.42 -11.83 -6.46
C SER A 158 11.02 -10.36 -6.52
N PHE A 159 10.23 -9.94 -5.56
CA PHE A 159 9.77 -8.56 -5.42
C PHE A 159 9.60 -8.19 -3.95
N LEU A 160 9.54 -6.90 -3.64
CA LEU A 160 9.31 -6.43 -2.29
C LEU A 160 7.89 -5.88 -2.14
N ILE A 161 7.30 -6.17 -0.98
CA ILE A 161 5.96 -5.74 -0.57
C ILE A 161 6.12 -4.84 0.64
N VAL A 162 5.48 -3.68 0.64
CA VAL A 162 5.36 -2.84 1.82
C VAL A 162 4.00 -3.09 2.46
N SER A 163 4.00 -3.74 3.61
CA SER A 163 2.81 -3.97 4.42
C SER A 163 2.58 -2.82 5.40
N ASN A 164 1.31 -2.53 5.70
CA ASN A 164 0.94 -1.55 6.72
C ASN A 164 0.97 -2.11 8.16
N MET A 165 1.57 -3.26 8.38
CA MET A 165 1.70 -3.85 9.71
C MET A 165 2.88 -4.79 9.80
N GLN A 166 3.42 -4.93 11.00
CA GLN A 166 4.38 -5.97 11.34
C GLN A 166 3.64 -7.17 11.91
N LEU A 167 3.93 -8.36 11.36
CA LEU A 167 3.39 -9.63 11.83
C LEU A 167 4.51 -10.51 12.33
N GLU A 168 4.21 -11.31 13.35
CA GLU A 168 5.12 -12.39 13.85
C GLU A 168 5.30 -13.46 12.77
N ASP A 169 4.21 -13.83 12.08
CA ASP A 169 4.23 -14.73 10.93
C ASP A 169 3.65 -14.03 9.69
N PRO A 170 4.50 -13.57 8.76
CA PRO A 170 4.07 -12.91 7.52
C PRO A 170 3.68 -13.89 6.41
N SER A 171 3.76 -15.21 6.61
CA SER A 171 3.56 -16.23 5.57
C SER A 171 2.23 -16.08 4.82
N ASN A 172 1.15 -15.78 5.54
CA ASN A 172 -0.17 -15.57 4.95
C ASN A 172 -0.25 -14.32 4.06
N ILE A 173 0.39 -13.22 4.49
CA ILE A 173 0.47 -11.99 3.68
C ILE A 173 1.31 -12.28 2.42
N ILE A 174 2.47 -12.87 2.56
CA ILE A 174 3.35 -13.21 1.45
C ILE A 174 2.63 -14.13 0.46
N ALA A 175 2.05 -15.24 0.92
CA ALA A 175 1.30 -16.17 0.09
C ALA A 175 0.08 -15.52 -0.59
N GLY A 176 -0.63 -14.64 0.11
CA GLY A 176 -1.75 -13.89 -0.46
C GLY A 176 -1.31 -12.98 -1.60
N ASN A 177 -0.23 -12.23 -1.42
CA ASN A 177 0.30 -11.33 -2.44
C ASN A 177 0.89 -12.09 -3.64
N GLN A 178 1.58 -13.21 -3.41
CA GLN A 178 2.07 -14.09 -4.49
C GLN A 178 0.91 -14.63 -5.35
N ARG A 179 -0.19 -15.04 -4.73
CA ARG A 179 -1.39 -15.50 -5.45
C ARG A 179 -2.02 -14.43 -6.34
N VAL A 180 -1.90 -13.15 -5.97
CA VAL A 180 -2.45 -12.04 -6.76
C VAL A 180 -1.58 -11.73 -7.98
N VAL A 181 -0.27 -11.96 -7.91
CA VAL A 181 0.64 -11.78 -9.06
C VAL A 181 0.33 -12.77 -10.18
N ARG A 182 0.05 -14.04 -9.86
CA ARG A 182 -0.24 -15.12 -10.83
C ARG A 182 -1.31 -14.79 -11.87
N PRO A 183 -2.55 -14.39 -11.52
CA PRO A 183 -3.57 -14.07 -12.51
C PRO A 183 -3.23 -12.85 -13.36
N SER A 184 -2.58 -11.85 -12.76
CA SER A 184 -2.20 -10.62 -13.44
C SER A 184 -1.12 -10.88 -14.50
N VAL A 185 -0.20 -11.81 -14.22
CA VAL A 185 0.84 -12.28 -15.15
C VAL A 185 0.25 -13.24 -16.19
N GLY A 186 -0.67 -14.11 -15.81
CA GLY A 186 -1.37 -15.02 -16.72
C GLY A 186 -2.15 -14.29 -17.80
N CYS A 187 -2.75 -13.12 -17.51
CA CYS A 187 -3.40 -12.28 -18.52
C CYS A 187 -2.41 -11.76 -19.57
N ALA A 188 -1.21 -11.35 -19.15
CA ALA A 188 -0.15 -10.91 -20.08
C ALA A 188 0.36 -12.07 -20.96
N PHE A 189 0.41 -13.28 -20.41
CA PHE A 189 0.78 -14.49 -21.14
C PHE A 189 -0.25 -14.87 -22.21
N LEU A 190 -1.55 -14.81 -21.89
CA LEU A 190 -2.64 -15.11 -22.82
C LEU A 190 -2.72 -14.10 -23.97
N LEU A 191 -2.44 -12.82 -23.72
CA LEU A 191 -2.40 -11.80 -24.78
C LEU A 191 -1.26 -12.07 -25.79
N ARG A 192 -0.13 -12.64 -25.36
CA ARG A 192 0.97 -13.00 -26.25
C ARG A 192 0.67 -14.27 -27.07
N ALA A 193 0.07 -15.27 -26.45
CA ALA A 193 -0.33 -16.50 -27.14
C ALA A 193 -1.41 -16.26 -28.22
N GLY A 194 -2.33 -15.32 -27.96
CA GLY A 194 -3.37 -14.92 -28.91
C GLY A 194 -2.86 -14.14 -30.13
N HIS A 195 -1.67 -13.54 -30.06
CA HIS A 195 -1.08 -12.78 -31.19
C HIS A 195 -0.27 -13.64 -32.16
N GLN A 196 0.00 -14.90 -31.84
CA GLN A 196 0.72 -15.83 -32.72
C GLN A 196 -0.19 -16.82 -33.48
N GLY A 197 -1.50 -16.80 -33.23
CA GLY A 197 -2.48 -17.62 -33.92
C GLY A 197 -3.45 -16.77 -34.73
N GLY A 198 -3.32 -16.81 -36.08
CA GLY A 198 -4.13 -16.03 -37.00
C GLY A 198 -5.64 -16.25 -36.90
N SER A 199 -6.36 -15.21 -37.27
CA SER A 199 -7.72 -15.09 -37.78
C SER A 199 -8.69 -16.25 -37.53
N HIS A 200 -9.67 -16.08 -36.65
CA HIS A 200 -11.08 -16.32 -36.94
C HIS A 200 -11.97 -15.72 -35.80
N HIS A 201 -13.04 -15.05 -36.26
CA HIS A 201 -14.12 -14.45 -35.48
C HIS A 201 -14.74 -15.42 -34.47
N SER A 202 -14.88 -14.98 -33.22
CA SER A 202 -16.16 -15.15 -32.51
C SER A 202 -16.18 -14.24 -31.26
N ARG A 203 -17.21 -13.37 -31.22
CA ARG A 203 -17.57 -12.55 -30.07
C ARG A 203 -18.02 -13.46 -28.93
N GLY A 204 -17.21 -13.57 -27.89
CA GLY A 204 -17.59 -14.15 -26.59
C GLY A 204 -17.46 -13.08 -25.52
N GLN A 205 -18.58 -12.54 -25.05
CA GLN A 205 -18.63 -11.69 -23.87
C GLN A 205 -18.23 -12.51 -22.65
N ALA A 206 -17.00 -12.35 -22.18
CA ALA A 206 -16.58 -12.85 -20.87
C ALA A 206 -17.15 -11.93 -19.80
N ARG A 207 -18.21 -12.39 -19.11
CA ARG A 207 -18.71 -11.79 -17.87
C ARG A 207 -17.65 -11.99 -16.79
N TYR A 208 -17.02 -10.91 -16.37
CA TYR A 208 -16.22 -10.89 -15.13
C TYR A 208 -17.17 -10.96 -13.92
N GLY A 209 -17.47 -12.18 -13.50
CA GLY A 209 -18.14 -12.47 -12.23
C GLY A 209 -17.12 -12.58 -11.12
N GLY A 210 -17.24 -11.71 -10.12
CA GLY A 210 -16.94 -11.96 -8.73
C GLY A 210 -15.54 -12.44 -8.37
N LEU A 211 -14.55 -11.55 -8.26
CA LEU A 211 -13.38 -11.79 -7.43
C LEU A 211 -13.57 -11.08 -6.10
N SER A 212 -13.59 -11.90 -5.08
CA SER A 212 -14.00 -11.70 -3.71
C SER A 212 -13.43 -10.48 -2.98
N GLN A 213 -14.26 -9.92 -2.10
CA GLN A 213 -14.00 -8.89 -1.10
C GLN A 213 -12.82 -9.16 -0.14
N GLN A 214 -12.18 -10.32 -0.18
CA GLN A 214 -11.12 -10.71 0.76
C GLN A 214 -9.74 -10.09 0.46
N ALA A 215 -9.49 -9.62 -0.75
CA ALA A 215 -8.21 -8.96 -1.08
C ALA A 215 -8.15 -7.47 -0.64
N ARG A 216 -9.24 -6.91 -0.11
CA ARG A 216 -9.32 -5.50 0.33
C ARG A 216 -8.95 -5.27 1.79
N LEU A 217 -8.52 -6.29 2.52
CA LEU A 217 -8.19 -6.19 3.95
C LEU A 217 -6.70 -5.93 4.24
N ALA A 218 -5.89 -5.74 3.23
CA ALA A 218 -4.47 -5.39 3.38
C ALA A 218 -4.16 -3.90 3.16
N TRP A 219 -5.23 -3.04 3.04
CA TRP A 219 -5.10 -1.57 2.92
C TRP A 219 -5.89 -0.84 3.99
#